data_675408fb15002d781fe14f9c42536b05
#
_entry.id   675408fb15002d781fe14f9c42536b05
#
_cell.length_a   1.000
_cell.length_b   1.000
_cell.length_c   1.000
_cell.angle_alpha   90.00
_cell.angle_beta   90.00
_cell.angle_gamma   90.00
#
_symmetry.space_group_name_H-M   'P 1'
#
loop_
_entity.id
_entity.type
_entity.pdbx_description
1 polymer ?
#
loop_
_entity_poly.entity_id
_entity_poly.type
_entity_poly.pdbx_seq_one_letter_code
_entity_poly.pdbx_strand_id
1 'polypeptide(L)'
;MKRNYIIMLMSLLMLSIANVVKAEGIELSNAPKVWTVPAVFTADQEVTFYYDVTDVGFPAGVDLYLWAWQPTEPDAGHGGNSSDFAKLEYLGDNIYKMTMTPTKYFNSPVSAFENSDWPGFWQRLKTKDGAYWSGVYQAPDSRSEWKAFADSGEPYQVFSGKKTKALTSKFTLNEPLTIVFNPNVMKVKGQTMTDFAANTPNFQSFNLHSGIDNFTYLQGVKVWIPKCMEKTAIQKLSNGFYSISMTSPFDYYSWNYADDGSKAVSTLQTDTDIENLEWLMVGIANNDWAGTSSNVVFKAGTAAPYPDPTFSFFPSKISANDILTLTRQYNERTAGTLKYTISTASQTIQGTMEGTRDKRAATINLMSIPELNKATEIHVVISKEDGQQVVDTRIPLVVEDQN
;
A
#
# COMPACT_ATOMS: atom_id res chain seq x y z
N MET A 1 35.61 -44.31 41.60
CA MET A 1 34.38 -44.33 40.77
C MET A 1 33.35 -43.26 41.16
N LYS A 2 33.04 -42.98 42.42
CA LYS A 2 32.00 -41.99 42.80
C LYS A 2 32.30 -40.51 42.43
N ARG A 3 33.55 -40.08 42.27
CA ARG A 3 33.93 -38.70 41.97
C ARG A 3 33.71 -38.32 40.49
N ASN A 4 33.79 -39.29 39.58
CA ASN A 4 33.60 -39.07 38.16
C ASN A 4 32.10 -38.99 37.80
N TYR A 5 31.20 -39.64 38.56
CA TYR A 5 29.75 -39.54 38.39
C TYR A 5 29.20 -38.17 38.79
N ILE A 6 29.80 -37.54 39.82
CA ILE A 6 29.40 -36.19 40.28
C ILE A 6 29.78 -35.14 39.26
N ILE A 7 30.94 -35.24 38.62
CA ILE A 7 31.39 -34.32 37.58
C ILE A 7 30.52 -34.49 36.31
N MET A 8 30.15 -35.71 35.95
CA MET A 8 29.31 -36.01 34.81
C MET A 8 27.86 -35.54 35.08
N LEU A 9 27.36 -35.67 36.31
CA LEU A 9 26.04 -35.16 36.67
C LEU A 9 26.01 -33.61 36.73
N MET A 10 27.07 -32.94 37.18
CA MET A 10 27.19 -31.50 37.14
C MET A 10 27.32 -30.95 35.71
N SER A 11 28.07 -31.64 34.84
CA SER A 11 28.12 -31.24 33.42
C SER A 11 26.80 -31.46 32.69
N LEU A 12 26.02 -32.52 33.02
CA LEU A 12 24.67 -32.72 32.48
C LEU A 12 23.68 -31.67 33.06
N LEU A 13 23.82 -31.29 34.31
CA LEU A 13 22.99 -30.22 34.92
C LEU A 13 23.35 -28.85 34.37
N MET A 14 24.60 -28.57 34.01
CA MET A 14 24.98 -27.34 33.34
C MET A 14 24.56 -27.31 31.86
N LEU A 15 24.47 -28.45 31.19
CA LEU A 15 23.87 -28.51 29.85
C LEU A 15 22.32 -28.36 29.85
N SER A 16 21.66 -28.70 30.96
CA SER A 16 20.21 -28.52 31.09
C SER A 16 19.81 -27.14 31.59
N ILE A 17 20.76 -26.29 32.01
CA ILE A 17 20.56 -24.88 32.39
C ILE A 17 20.97 -23.94 31.21
N ALA A 18 21.35 -24.47 30.08
CA ALA A 18 21.17 -23.74 28.84
C ALA A 18 19.70 -23.63 28.50
N ASN A 19 18.88 -23.19 29.46
CA ASN A 19 17.70 -22.43 29.13
C ASN A 19 18.21 -21.32 28.25
N VAL A 20 17.88 -21.41 26.97
CA VAL A 20 17.90 -20.30 26.03
C VAL A 20 17.23 -19.17 26.79
N VAL A 21 17.99 -18.29 27.42
CA VAL A 21 17.50 -16.98 27.80
C VAL A 21 17.14 -16.40 26.46
N LYS A 22 15.86 -16.54 26.09
CA LYS A 22 15.32 -15.87 24.94
C LYS A 22 15.60 -14.41 25.24
N ALA A 23 16.53 -13.80 24.52
CA ALA A 23 16.78 -12.38 24.66
C ALA A 23 15.40 -11.73 24.55
N GLU A 24 15.03 -10.94 25.55
CA GLU A 24 13.84 -10.11 25.44
C GLU A 24 14.00 -9.32 24.16
N GLY A 25 12.98 -9.36 23.29
CA GLY A 25 13.05 -8.65 22.03
C GLY A 25 13.16 -7.15 22.27
N ILE A 26 13.68 -6.44 21.30
CA ILE A 26 13.90 -5.00 21.37
C ILE A 26 12.60 -4.30 20.99
N GLU A 27 12.04 -3.53 21.92
CA GLU A 27 10.93 -2.63 21.63
C GLU A 27 11.45 -1.35 20.98
N LEU A 28 11.02 -1.12 19.74
CA LEU A 28 11.30 0.10 19.00
C LEU A 28 10.28 1.15 19.43
N SER A 29 10.73 2.37 19.73
CA SER A 29 9.89 3.40 20.37
C SER A 29 8.76 3.92 19.49
N ASN A 30 8.89 3.84 18.17
CA ASN A 30 7.94 4.43 17.23
C ASN A 30 6.92 3.39 16.74
N ALA A 31 5.65 3.82 16.68
CA ALA A 31 4.63 3.12 15.92
C ALA A 31 4.78 3.38 14.41
N PRO A 32 4.36 2.46 13.53
CA PRO A 32 4.29 2.73 12.10
C PRO A 32 3.28 3.85 11.82
N LYS A 33 3.47 4.59 10.72
CA LYS A 33 2.41 5.41 10.15
C LYS A 33 1.45 4.50 9.40
N VAL A 34 0.16 4.59 9.68
CA VAL A 34 -0.83 3.64 9.16
C VAL A 34 -1.94 4.37 8.42
N TRP A 35 -2.34 3.83 7.28
CA TRP A 35 -3.57 4.21 6.59
C TRP A 35 -4.29 2.97 6.11
N THR A 36 -5.57 3.11 5.79
CA THR A 36 -6.42 2.00 5.36
C THR A 36 -7.15 2.32 4.06
N VAL A 37 -7.48 1.27 3.33
CA VAL A 37 -8.39 1.31 2.18
C VAL A 37 -9.41 0.19 2.38
N PRO A 38 -10.70 0.53 2.61
CA PRO A 38 -11.32 1.86 2.75
C PRO A 38 -10.75 2.70 3.90
N ALA A 39 -10.83 4.04 3.78
CA ALA A 39 -10.42 4.97 4.83
C ALA A 39 -11.32 4.88 6.07
N VAL A 40 -12.61 4.65 5.87
CA VAL A 40 -13.60 4.32 6.90
C VAL A 40 -14.27 3.01 6.53
N PHE A 41 -14.43 2.11 7.49
CA PHE A 41 -14.89 0.73 7.27
C PHE A 41 -15.73 0.21 8.45
N THR A 42 -16.46 -0.88 8.21
CA THR A 42 -17.09 -1.69 9.26
C THR A 42 -16.23 -2.93 9.53
N ALA A 43 -16.26 -3.47 10.73
CA ALA A 43 -15.38 -4.59 11.12
C ALA A 43 -15.58 -5.86 10.29
N ASP A 44 -16.73 -6.01 9.64
CA ASP A 44 -17.06 -7.12 8.72
C ASP A 44 -16.74 -6.83 7.24
N GLN A 45 -16.22 -5.63 6.94
CA GLN A 45 -15.73 -5.27 5.62
C GLN A 45 -14.26 -5.69 5.43
N GLU A 46 -13.90 -6.09 4.22
CA GLU A 46 -12.49 -6.27 3.87
C GLU A 46 -11.79 -4.92 3.83
N VAL A 47 -10.66 -4.83 4.51
CA VAL A 47 -9.84 -3.64 4.62
C VAL A 47 -8.37 -3.98 4.43
N THR A 48 -7.66 -3.15 3.67
CA THR A 48 -6.20 -3.22 3.55
C THR A 48 -5.57 -2.19 4.45
N PHE A 49 -4.75 -2.64 5.37
CA PHE A 49 -3.88 -1.81 6.20
C PHE A 49 -2.54 -1.65 5.50
N TYR A 50 -2.07 -0.43 5.40
CA TYR A 50 -0.73 -0.08 4.93
C TYR A 50 0.07 0.48 6.09
N TYR A 51 1.32 0.05 6.23
CA TYR A 51 2.22 0.39 7.30
C TYR A 51 3.50 0.98 6.71
N ASP A 52 3.78 2.26 6.98
CA ASP A 52 5.06 2.88 6.70
C ASP A 52 5.94 2.77 7.95
N VAL A 53 7.00 1.97 7.85
CA VAL A 53 7.93 1.70 8.95
C VAL A 53 9.25 2.47 8.83
N THR A 54 9.30 3.48 7.95
CA THR A 54 10.53 4.26 7.70
C THR A 54 11.16 4.79 8.99
N ASP A 55 10.33 5.30 9.90
CA ASP A 55 10.78 5.92 11.15
C ASP A 55 10.75 4.95 12.35
N VAL A 56 10.46 3.66 12.14
CA VAL A 56 10.34 2.69 13.25
C VAL A 56 11.68 2.13 13.69
N GLY A 57 12.58 1.89 12.74
CA GLY A 57 13.93 1.40 13.03
C GLY A 57 14.10 -0.13 12.96
N PHE A 58 13.23 -0.82 12.25
CA PHE A 58 13.45 -2.24 11.94
C PHE A 58 14.72 -2.43 11.11
N PRO A 59 15.45 -3.56 11.30
CA PRO A 59 16.55 -3.91 10.40
C PRO A 59 16.09 -4.00 8.95
N ALA A 60 16.94 -3.62 8.01
CA ALA A 60 16.61 -3.65 6.58
C ALA A 60 16.34 -5.09 6.09
N GLY A 61 15.32 -5.24 5.23
CA GLY A 61 15.03 -6.50 4.54
C GLY A 61 14.40 -7.59 5.42
N VAL A 62 13.90 -7.26 6.61
CA VAL A 62 13.23 -8.24 7.48
C VAL A 62 11.79 -8.44 7.09
N ASP A 63 11.30 -9.68 7.21
CA ASP A 63 9.89 -9.99 7.15
C ASP A 63 9.19 -9.47 8.41
N LEU A 64 8.09 -8.74 8.22
CA LEU A 64 7.28 -8.24 9.31
C LEU A 64 5.96 -8.99 9.42
N TYR A 65 5.48 -9.11 10.65
CA TYR A 65 4.29 -9.84 11.04
C TYR A 65 3.41 -8.96 11.91
N LEU A 66 2.09 -9.08 11.73
CA LEU A 66 1.12 -8.41 12.56
C LEU A 66 0.98 -9.15 13.90
N TRP A 67 1.18 -8.42 14.99
CA TRP A 67 0.77 -8.84 16.31
C TRP A 67 -0.43 -7.97 16.74
N ALA A 68 -1.60 -8.55 16.70
CA ALA A 68 -2.85 -7.86 17.02
C ALA A 68 -3.54 -8.54 18.19
N TRP A 69 -4.18 -7.72 19.04
CA TRP A 69 -4.97 -8.18 20.18
C TRP A 69 -6.19 -7.28 20.40
N GLN A 70 -7.14 -7.76 21.23
CA GLN A 70 -8.46 -7.15 21.32
C GLN A 70 -9.20 -7.11 19.96
N PRO A 71 -10.35 -7.74 19.87
CA PRO A 71 -11.06 -8.48 20.95
C PRO A 71 -10.46 -9.83 21.29
N THR A 72 -9.66 -10.42 20.46
CA THR A 72 -8.91 -11.67 20.66
C THR A 72 -7.46 -11.52 20.19
N GLU A 73 -6.63 -12.52 20.42
CA GLU A 73 -5.26 -12.59 19.93
C GLU A 73 -5.15 -13.76 18.92
N PRO A 74 -5.32 -13.50 17.61
CA PRO A 74 -5.39 -14.56 16.60
C PRO A 74 -4.09 -15.34 16.42
N ASP A 75 -2.94 -14.66 16.54
CA ASP A 75 -1.62 -15.28 16.39
C ASP A 75 -1.05 -15.68 17.76
N ALA A 76 -1.22 -16.96 18.12
CA ALA A 76 -0.69 -17.51 19.37
C ALA A 76 0.86 -17.44 19.48
N GLY A 77 1.56 -17.19 18.38
CA GLY A 77 3.01 -16.99 18.35
C GLY A 77 3.47 -15.58 18.77
N HIS A 78 2.61 -14.77 19.35
CA HIS A 78 2.80 -13.37 19.62
C HIS A 78 4.18 -12.98 20.19
N GLY A 79 4.69 -13.66 21.17
CA GLY A 79 5.97 -13.34 21.78
C GLY A 79 7.18 -14.02 21.15
N GLY A 80 7.01 -14.94 20.20
CA GLY A 80 8.11 -15.80 19.81
C GLY A 80 8.19 -16.22 18.37
N ASN A 81 7.12 -16.73 17.80
CA ASN A 81 7.14 -17.31 16.45
C ASN A 81 5.81 -17.04 15.76
N SER A 82 5.73 -15.96 15.00
CA SER A 82 4.53 -15.57 14.28
C SER A 82 4.12 -16.63 13.26
N SER A 83 2.80 -16.84 13.16
CA SER A 83 2.20 -17.67 12.13
C SER A 83 2.27 -17.00 10.77
N ASP A 84 2.36 -17.77 9.71
CA ASP A 84 2.52 -17.24 8.35
C ASP A 84 1.30 -16.42 7.87
N PHE A 85 0.09 -16.69 8.41
CA PHE A 85 -1.09 -15.88 8.10
C PHE A 85 -1.00 -14.44 8.61
N ALA A 86 -0.13 -14.18 9.61
CA ALA A 86 0.12 -12.85 10.15
C ALA A 86 1.23 -12.09 9.38
N LYS A 87 1.87 -12.71 8.38
CA LYS A 87 2.93 -12.10 7.59
C LYS A 87 2.39 -10.97 6.72
N LEU A 88 3.09 -9.84 6.74
CA LEU A 88 2.78 -8.70 5.87
C LEU A 88 3.46 -8.86 4.50
N GLU A 89 2.81 -8.35 3.48
CA GLU A 89 3.39 -8.19 2.15
C GLU A 89 4.23 -6.92 2.08
N TYR A 90 5.50 -7.05 1.69
CA TYR A 90 6.38 -5.91 1.48
C TYR A 90 6.16 -5.30 0.09
N LEU A 91 5.96 -3.99 0.02
CA LEU A 91 5.69 -3.26 -1.22
C LEU A 91 6.89 -2.44 -1.73
N GLY A 92 7.99 -2.39 -0.99
CA GLY A 92 9.11 -1.49 -1.22
C GLY A 92 9.05 -0.25 -0.32
N ASP A 93 10.14 0.52 -0.28
CA ASP A 93 10.26 1.81 0.43
C ASP A 93 9.78 1.79 1.90
N ASN A 94 10.04 0.68 2.61
CA ASN A 94 9.59 0.45 3.99
C ASN A 94 8.04 0.44 4.15
N ILE A 95 7.32 0.21 3.07
CA ILE A 95 5.86 0.06 3.10
C ILE A 95 5.51 -1.42 3.11
N TYR A 96 4.66 -1.80 4.04
CA TYR A 96 4.08 -3.13 4.15
C TYR A 96 2.57 -3.03 4.11
N LYS A 97 1.89 -4.11 3.72
CA LYS A 97 0.43 -4.17 3.78
C LYS A 97 -0.08 -5.50 4.32
N MET A 98 -1.31 -5.45 4.82
CA MET A 98 -2.09 -6.61 5.18
C MET A 98 -3.55 -6.37 4.83
N THR A 99 -4.16 -7.30 4.10
CA THR A 99 -5.60 -7.26 3.80
C THR A 99 -6.32 -8.27 4.67
N MET A 100 -7.37 -7.81 5.37
CA MET A 100 -8.16 -8.67 6.24
C MET A 100 -9.61 -8.19 6.33
N THR A 101 -10.49 -9.08 6.73
CA THR A 101 -11.80 -8.72 7.32
C THR A 101 -11.66 -8.88 8.83
N PRO A 102 -11.70 -7.80 9.65
CA PRO A 102 -11.43 -7.90 11.09
C PRO A 102 -12.25 -8.98 11.80
N THR A 103 -13.55 -9.07 11.53
CA THR A 103 -14.40 -10.12 12.15
C THR A 103 -13.92 -11.54 11.84
N LYS A 104 -13.41 -11.80 10.63
CA LYS A 104 -12.86 -13.10 10.24
C LYS A 104 -11.47 -13.32 10.84
N TYR A 105 -10.62 -12.31 10.79
CA TYR A 105 -9.25 -12.39 11.33
C TYR A 105 -9.25 -12.70 12.83
N PHE A 106 -10.09 -11.99 13.60
CA PHE A 106 -10.20 -12.16 15.04
C PHE A 106 -11.21 -13.23 15.47
N ASN A 107 -11.94 -13.84 14.52
CA ASN A 107 -13.06 -14.76 14.79
C ASN A 107 -14.04 -14.17 15.82
N SER A 108 -14.46 -12.94 15.59
CA SER A 108 -15.27 -12.16 16.55
C SER A 108 -16.39 -11.40 15.83
N PRO A 109 -17.55 -11.21 16.44
CA PRO A 109 -18.65 -10.46 15.85
C PRO A 109 -18.32 -8.95 15.78
N VAL A 110 -19.03 -8.20 14.93
CA VAL A 110 -18.89 -6.73 14.82
C VAL A 110 -18.98 -6.04 16.18
N SER A 111 -19.91 -6.47 17.03
CA SER A 111 -20.12 -5.88 18.37
C SER A 111 -18.88 -5.96 19.28
N ALA A 112 -17.98 -6.92 19.05
CA ALA A 112 -16.76 -7.04 19.83
C ALA A 112 -15.75 -5.90 19.53
N PHE A 113 -15.84 -5.28 18.35
CA PHE A 113 -15.02 -4.13 17.96
C PHE A 113 -15.64 -2.79 18.37
N GLU A 114 -16.89 -2.80 18.79
CA GLU A 114 -17.66 -1.63 19.17
C GLU A 114 -17.67 -1.39 20.69
N ASN A 115 -16.81 -2.07 21.43
CA ASN A 115 -16.68 -1.84 22.86
C ASN A 115 -16.27 -0.38 23.13
N SER A 116 -17.02 0.31 24.00
CA SER A 116 -16.79 1.72 24.31
C SER A 116 -15.41 1.99 24.95
N ASP A 117 -14.88 1.01 25.70
CA ASP A 117 -13.61 1.14 26.41
C ASP A 117 -12.43 0.84 25.48
N TRP A 118 -12.64 -0.03 24.48
CA TRP A 118 -11.61 -0.49 23.56
C TRP A 118 -12.14 -0.56 22.11
N PRO A 119 -12.53 0.56 21.52
CA PRO A 119 -13.09 0.56 20.18
C PRO A 119 -12.03 0.13 19.13
N GLY A 120 -12.40 -0.78 18.23
CA GLY A 120 -11.52 -1.34 17.23
C GLY A 120 -10.57 -2.40 17.78
N PHE A 121 -9.32 -2.40 17.39
CA PHE A 121 -8.33 -3.37 17.86
C PHE A 121 -6.93 -2.75 17.98
N TRP A 122 -6.12 -3.33 18.86
CA TRP A 122 -4.74 -2.95 19.08
C TRP A 122 -3.80 -3.80 18.24
N GLN A 123 -2.73 -3.19 17.75
CA GLN A 123 -1.75 -3.87 16.93
C GLN A 123 -0.36 -3.24 17.03
N ARG A 124 0.65 -4.05 16.72
CA ARG A 124 2.02 -3.66 16.45
C ARG A 124 2.63 -4.57 15.40
N LEU A 125 3.73 -4.18 14.82
CA LEU A 125 4.51 -5.02 13.91
C LEU A 125 5.68 -5.63 14.65
N LYS A 126 6.09 -6.83 14.24
CA LYS A 126 7.27 -7.51 14.81
C LYS A 126 7.96 -8.38 13.77
N THR A 127 9.22 -8.75 14.04
CA THR A 127 9.90 -9.83 13.32
C THR A 127 9.28 -11.19 13.68
N LYS A 128 9.50 -12.23 12.85
CA LYS A 128 8.90 -13.55 13.06
C LYS A 128 9.21 -14.13 14.44
N ASP A 129 10.43 -14.01 14.87
CA ASP A 129 10.97 -14.52 16.14
C ASP A 129 10.69 -13.61 17.35
N GLY A 130 10.12 -12.42 17.12
CA GLY A 130 9.91 -11.41 18.15
C GLY A 130 11.18 -10.73 18.64
N ALA A 131 12.28 -10.77 17.86
CA ALA A 131 13.52 -10.06 18.23
C ALA A 131 13.34 -8.53 18.21
N TYR A 132 12.44 -8.01 17.37
CA TYR A 132 12.09 -6.59 17.29
C TYR A 132 10.59 -6.43 17.17
N TRP A 133 10.03 -5.41 17.84
CA TRP A 133 8.63 -4.98 17.65
C TRP A 133 8.49 -3.47 17.72
N SER A 134 7.52 -2.96 16.95
CA SER A 134 7.20 -1.52 16.89
C SER A 134 6.45 -1.05 18.13
N GLY A 135 6.31 0.26 18.26
CA GLY A 135 5.29 0.88 19.11
C GLY A 135 3.87 0.42 18.71
N VAL A 136 2.94 0.61 19.61
CA VAL A 136 1.54 0.18 19.46
C VAL A 136 0.75 1.15 18.60
N TYR A 137 -0.12 0.63 17.72
CA TYR A 137 -1.13 1.37 16.99
C TYR A 137 -2.52 0.82 17.28
N GLN A 138 -3.47 1.69 17.53
CA GLN A 138 -4.88 1.31 17.66
C GLN A 138 -5.61 1.59 16.34
N ALA A 139 -6.31 0.60 15.81
CA ALA A 139 -7.22 0.75 14.68
C ALA A 139 -8.65 0.87 15.21
N PRO A 140 -9.20 2.09 15.31
CA PRO A 140 -10.56 2.30 15.76
C PRO A 140 -11.59 1.82 14.72
N ASP A 141 -12.82 1.60 15.16
CA ASP A 141 -13.91 1.01 14.39
C ASP A 141 -14.67 1.95 13.45
N SER A 142 -14.28 3.19 13.34
CA SER A 142 -14.96 4.22 12.52
C SER A 142 -16.36 4.64 12.97
N ARG A 143 -16.86 4.23 14.14
CA ARG A 143 -18.23 4.59 14.62
C ARG A 143 -18.48 6.09 14.68
N SER A 144 -17.48 6.85 15.15
CA SER A 144 -17.58 8.31 15.24
C SER A 144 -17.76 8.96 13.87
N GLU A 145 -17.08 8.46 12.86
CA GLU A 145 -17.16 8.95 11.49
C GLU A 145 -18.50 8.59 10.86
N TRP A 146 -19.00 7.36 11.08
CA TRP A 146 -20.31 6.96 10.60
C TRP A 146 -21.43 7.76 11.26
N LYS A 147 -21.31 8.02 12.58
CA LYS A 147 -22.26 8.87 13.28
C LYS A 147 -22.22 10.31 12.77
N ALA A 148 -21.05 10.91 12.63
CA ALA A 148 -20.89 12.25 12.10
C ALA A 148 -21.45 12.37 10.67
N PHE A 149 -21.27 11.36 9.84
CA PHE A 149 -21.83 11.30 8.49
C PHE A 149 -23.37 11.23 8.53
N ALA A 150 -23.94 10.36 9.38
CA ALA A 150 -25.39 10.29 9.53
C ALA A 150 -25.99 11.64 10.00
N ASP A 151 -25.36 12.25 10.99
CA ASP A 151 -25.82 13.52 11.58
C ASP A 151 -25.66 14.73 10.62
N SER A 152 -24.74 14.66 9.66
CA SER A 152 -24.50 15.74 8.69
C SER A 152 -25.67 15.95 7.72
N GLY A 153 -26.46 14.90 7.47
CA GLY A 153 -27.51 14.93 6.46
C GLY A 153 -27.01 15.00 5.02
N GLU A 154 -25.71 14.82 4.80
CA GLU A 154 -25.10 14.85 3.47
C GLU A 154 -25.38 13.54 2.70
N PRO A 155 -25.58 13.60 1.38
CA PRO A 155 -25.83 12.41 0.56
C PRO A 155 -24.59 11.53 0.41
N TYR A 156 -23.40 12.12 0.46
CA TYR A 156 -22.12 11.42 0.36
C TYR A 156 -21.01 12.21 1.08
N GLN A 157 -19.93 11.51 1.41
CA GLN A 157 -18.68 12.11 1.84
C GLN A 157 -17.49 11.44 1.14
N VAL A 158 -16.39 12.19 0.99
CA VAL A 158 -15.17 11.73 0.32
C VAL A 158 -13.99 11.82 1.28
N PHE A 159 -13.25 10.72 1.37
CA PHE A 159 -12.01 10.63 2.11
C PHE A 159 -10.87 10.40 1.12
N SER A 160 -9.83 11.21 1.14
CA SER A 160 -8.67 11.09 0.27
C SER A 160 -7.38 11.29 1.05
N GLY A 161 -6.33 10.61 0.59
CA GLY A 161 -5.02 10.67 1.20
C GLY A 161 -4.74 9.54 2.18
N LYS A 162 -3.49 9.48 2.62
CA LYS A 162 -3.01 8.48 3.58
C LYS A 162 -3.41 8.77 5.02
N LYS A 163 -4.09 9.88 5.27
CA LYS A 163 -4.66 10.17 6.59
C LYS A 163 -5.99 9.47 6.69
N THR A 164 -6.04 8.42 7.47
CA THR A 164 -7.27 7.73 7.82
C THR A 164 -8.27 8.73 8.40
N LYS A 165 -9.52 8.66 7.95
CA LYS A 165 -10.66 9.44 8.49
C LYS A 165 -10.61 10.95 8.27
N ALA A 166 -9.72 11.43 7.44
CA ALA A 166 -9.71 12.85 7.07
C ALA A 166 -10.71 13.10 5.94
N LEU A 167 -11.75 13.90 6.22
CA LEU A 167 -12.58 14.48 5.17
C LEU A 167 -11.72 15.36 4.28
N THR A 168 -12.00 15.32 2.99
CA THR A 168 -11.32 16.20 2.03
C THR A 168 -12.31 16.89 1.12
N SER A 169 -11.98 18.10 0.73
CA SER A 169 -12.67 18.83 -0.33
C SER A 169 -12.06 18.64 -1.71
N LYS A 170 -10.97 17.89 -1.79
CA LYS A 170 -10.20 17.68 -3.01
C LYS A 170 -9.54 16.30 -2.99
N PHE A 171 -9.33 15.70 -4.17
CA PHE A 171 -8.62 14.44 -4.32
C PHE A 171 -7.34 14.62 -5.14
N THR A 172 -6.47 13.63 -5.10
CA THR A 172 -5.30 13.53 -5.97
C THR A 172 -5.27 12.17 -6.66
N LEU A 173 -4.58 12.07 -7.80
CA LEU A 173 -4.50 10.80 -8.56
C LEU A 173 -3.83 9.67 -7.79
N ASN A 174 -2.85 10.00 -6.95
CA ASN A 174 -1.93 9.00 -6.37
C ASN A 174 -2.24 8.63 -4.92
N GLU A 175 -3.26 9.22 -4.34
CA GLU A 175 -3.66 8.97 -2.96
C GLU A 175 -4.91 8.08 -2.90
N PRO A 176 -5.07 7.26 -1.85
CA PRO A 176 -6.28 6.48 -1.65
C PRO A 176 -7.54 7.34 -1.63
N LEU A 177 -8.63 6.83 -2.19
CA LEU A 177 -9.92 7.50 -2.22
C LEU A 177 -11.03 6.56 -1.73
N THR A 178 -11.86 7.04 -0.80
CA THR A 178 -13.08 6.34 -0.36
C THR A 178 -14.26 7.29 -0.46
N ILE A 179 -15.33 6.87 -1.13
CA ILE A 179 -16.60 7.59 -1.19
C ILE A 179 -17.62 6.78 -0.41
N VAL A 180 -18.29 7.42 0.54
CA VAL A 180 -19.38 6.83 1.33
C VAL A 180 -20.70 7.52 0.98
N PHE A 181 -21.80 6.76 1.00
CA PHE A 181 -23.12 7.24 0.63
C PHE A 181 -24.12 6.97 1.72
N ASN A 182 -24.95 7.98 2.01
CA ASN A 182 -26.10 7.85 2.91
C ASN A 182 -27.33 7.45 2.11
N PRO A 183 -27.82 6.20 2.21
CA PRO A 183 -28.91 5.70 1.39
C PRO A 183 -30.25 6.38 1.66
N ASN A 184 -30.40 7.05 2.81
CA ASN A 184 -31.62 7.77 3.17
C ASN A 184 -31.65 9.21 2.63
N VAL A 185 -30.51 9.71 2.10
CA VAL A 185 -30.37 11.07 1.59
C VAL A 185 -30.00 11.07 0.10
N MET A 186 -29.05 10.22 -0.31
CA MET A 186 -28.63 10.08 -1.71
C MET A 186 -29.78 9.65 -2.58
N LYS A 187 -29.98 10.34 -3.73
CA LYS A 187 -31.14 10.10 -4.62
C LYS A 187 -30.73 9.48 -5.95
N VAL A 188 -31.50 8.49 -6.34
CA VAL A 188 -31.44 7.82 -7.66
C VAL A 188 -32.84 7.96 -8.28
N LYS A 189 -32.93 8.55 -9.46
CA LYS A 189 -34.20 8.82 -10.15
C LYS A 189 -35.24 9.54 -9.27
N GLY A 190 -34.76 10.51 -8.45
CA GLY A 190 -35.60 11.31 -7.55
C GLY A 190 -36.02 10.64 -6.24
N GLN A 191 -35.82 9.34 -6.05
CA GLN A 191 -36.07 8.59 -4.82
C GLN A 191 -34.79 8.46 -4.00
N THR A 192 -34.90 8.27 -2.67
CA THR A 192 -33.74 7.86 -1.88
C THR A 192 -33.20 6.51 -2.38
N MET A 193 -31.92 6.21 -2.15
CA MET A 193 -31.39 4.88 -2.51
C MET A 193 -32.20 3.76 -1.85
N THR A 194 -32.63 3.97 -0.59
CA THR A 194 -33.45 3.00 0.15
C THR A 194 -34.78 2.76 -0.56
N ASP A 195 -35.49 3.84 -0.90
CA ASP A 195 -36.79 3.72 -1.57
C ASP A 195 -36.65 3.21 -3.00
N PHE A 196 -35.62 3.66 -3.74
CA PHE A 196 -35.36 3.19 -5.10
C PHE A 196 -35.13 1.67 -5.12
N ALA A 197 -34.27 1.16 -4.21
CA ALA A 197 -34.01 -0.28 -4.11
C ALA A 197 -35.26 -1.07 -3.75
N ALA A 198 -36.11 -0.55 -2.81
CA ALA A 198 -37.33 -1.20 -2.37
C ALA A 198 -38.43 -1.20 -3.45
N ASN A 199 -38.54 -0.12 -4.22
CA ASN A 199 -39.60 0.08 -5.21
C ASN A 199 -39.25 -0.40 -6.64
N THR A 200 -37.98 -0.76 -6.88
CA THR A 200 -37.54 -1.22 -8.22
C THR A 200 -37.61 -2.75 -8.31
N PRO A 201 -38.48 -3.32 -9.15
CA PRO A 201 -38.57 -4.78 -9.31
C PRO A 201 -37.23 -5.37 -9.78
N ASN A 202 -36.82 -6.48 -9.15
CA ASN A 202 -35.58 -7.18 -9.46
C ASN A 202 -34.33 -6.28 -9.32
N PHE A 203 -34.35 -5.36 -8.36
CA PHE A 203 -33.18 -4.55 -8.04
C PHE A 203 -31.99 -5.46 -7.65
N GLN A 204 -30.79 -5.14 -8.17
CA GLN A 204 -29.60 -5.94 -8.02
C GLN A 204 -28.51 -5.22 -7.24
N SER A 205 -28.15 -4.00 -7.66
CA SER A 205 -27.01 -3.27 -7.08
C SER A 205 -27.07 -1.78 -7.37
N PHE A 206 -26.26 -1.04 -6.66
CA PHE A 206 -25.78 0.28 -7.08
C PHE A 206 -24.36 0.19 -7.57
N ASN A 207 -24.07 0.85 -8.69
CA ASN A 207 -22.75 0.91 -9.29
C ASN A 207 -22.35 2.37 -9.55
N LEU A 208 -21.06 2.67 -9.52
CA LEU A 208 -20.51 3.99 -9.77
C LEU A 208 -20.08 4.11 -11.23
N HIS A 209 -20.78 4.90 -12.02
CA HIS A 209 -20.36 5.35 -13.33
C HIS A 209 -19.57 6.63 -13.14
N SER A 210 -18.27 6.62 -13.40
CA SER A 210 -17.39 7.71 -13.01
C SER A 210 -16.24 7.91 -13.98
N GLY A 211 -15.66 9.09 -13.96
CA GLY A 211 -14.52 9.44 -14.80
C GLY A 211 -13.80 10.68 -14.30
N ILE A 212 -12.61 10.91 -14.83
CA ILE A 212 -11.82 12.11 -14.60
C ILE A 212 -12.00 13.04 -15.79
N ASP A 213 -12.08 14.34 -15.54
CA ASP A 213 -12.16 15.44 -16.51
C ASP A 213 -13.23 15.23 -17.60
N ASN A 214 -14.47 15.44 -17.20
CA ASN A 214 -15.63 15.28 -18.10
C ASN A 214 -15.73 13.85 -18.67
N PHE A 215 -15.44 12.84 -17.82
CA PHE A 215 -15.40 11.42 -18.22
C PHE A 215 -14.38 11.08 -19.31
N THR A 216 -13.35 11.92 -19.51
CA THR A 216 -12.26 11.64 -20.45
C THR A 216 -11.56 10.32 -20.11
N TYR A 217 -11.34 10.06 -18.83
CA TYR A 217 -10.83 8.78 -18.31
C TYR A 217 -11.97 8.03 -17.63
N LEU A 218 -12.80 7.37 -18.43
CA LEU A 218 -14.05 6.77 -17.99
C LEU A 218 -13.87 5.40 -17.36
N GLN A 219 -14.51 5.18 -16.21
CA GLN A 219 -14.89 3.88 -15.71
C GLN A 219 -16.41 3.72 -15.81
N GLY A 220 -16.85 3.23 -16.94
CA GLY A 220 -18.29 3.08 -17.25
C GLY A 220 -18.88 1.82 -16.63
N VAL A 221 -20.13 1.88 -16.23
CA VAL A 221 -20.91 0.72 -15.81
C VAL A 221 -21.41 -0.03 -17.05
N LYS A 222 -20.98 -1.28 -17.23
CA LYS A 222 -21.32 -2.16 -18.36
C LYS A 222 -21.95 -3.44 -17.82
N VAL A 223 -23.28 -3.51 -17.86
CA VAL A 223 -24.05 -4.60 -17.23
C VAL A 223 -23.78 -5.98 -17.84
N TRP A 224 -23.33 -6.03 -19.11
CA TRP A 224 -22.99 -7.28 -19.83
C TRP A 224 -21.58 -7.79 -19.53
N ILE A 225 -20.79 -7.07 -18.69
CA ILE A 225 -19.44 -7.46 -18.30
C ILE A 225 -19.40 -7.66 -16.78
N PRO A 226 -19.47 -8.90 -16.27
CA PRO A 226 -19.53 -9.16 -14.82
C PRO A 226 -18.38 -8.53 -14.02
N LYS A 227 -17.14 -8.60 -14.54
CA LYS A 227 -15.96 -7.97 -13.89
C LYS A 227 -16.03 -6.44 -13.87
N CYS A 228 -16.67 -5.82 -14.84
CA CYS A 228 -16.94 -4.37 -14.81
C CYS A 228 -17.96 -4.03 -13.72
N MET A 229 -19.01 -4.84 -13.60
CA MET A 229 -20.00 -4.69 -12.54
C MET A 229 -19.38 -4.85 -11.16
N GLU A 230 -18.49 -5.81 -10.99
CA GLU A 230 -17.72 -6.02 -9.74
C GLU A 230 -16.81 -4.81 -9.43
N LYS A 231 -16.03 -4.33 -10.41
CA LYS A 231 -15.13 -3.17 -10.25
C LYS A 231 -15.87 -1.89 -9.87
N THR A 232 -17.06 -1.67 -10.39
CA THR A 232 -17.87 -0.45 -10.20
C THR A 232 -18.89 -0.57 -9.07
N ALA A 233 -19.03 -1.74 -8.44
CA ALA A 233 -20.02 -1.99 -7.39
C ALA A 233 -19.83 -1.06 -6.19
N ILE A 234 -20.92 -0.47 -5.71
CA ILE A 234 -20.97 0.27 -4.46
C ILE A 234 -21.42 -0.73 -3.39
N GLN A 235 -20.53 -1.04 -2.47
CA GLN A 235 -20.76 -2.06 -1.44
C GLN A 235 -21.74 -1.54 -0.39
N LYS A 236 -22.79 -2.32 -0.08
CA LYS A 236 -23.64 -2.09 1.11
C LYS A 236 -22.91 -2.61 2.34
N LEU A 237 -22.85 -1.80 3.39
CA LEU A 237 -22.20 -2.12 4.66
C LEU A 237 -23.22 -2.60 5.71
N SER A 238 -22.76 -3.29 6.74
CA SER A 238 -23.61 -3.79 7.83
C SER A 238 -24.28 -2.69 8.64
N ASN A 239 -23.69 -1.50 8.70
CA ASN A 239 -24.28 -0.33 9.34
C ASN A 239 -25.36 0.38 8.47
N GLY A 240 -25.66 -0.15 7.30
CA GLY A 240 -26.67 0.36 6.37
C GLY A 240 -26.18 1.39 5.37
N PHE A 241 -24.99 1.98 5.54
CA PHE A 241 -24.37 2.86 4.56
C PHE A 241 -23.83 2.09 3.34
N TYR A 242 -23.33 2.82 2.36
CA TYR A 242 -22.69 2.25 1.18
C TYR A 242 -21.32 2.91 0.98
N SER A 243 -20.38 2.18 0.38
CA SER A 243 -19.06 2.71 0.06
C SER A 243 -18.47 2.13 -1.21
N ILE A 244 -17.58 2.89 -1.83
CA ILE A 244 -16.65 2.42 -2.85
C ILE A 244 -15.27 3.01 -2.54
N SER A 245 -14.21 2.22 -2.76
CA SER A 245 -12.85 2.65 -2.45
C SER A 245 -11.90 2.33 -3.59
N MET A 246 -10.90 3.17 -3.73
CA MET A 246 -9.84 3.05 -4.73
C MET A 246 -8.50 3.12 -3.99
N THR A 247 -7.58 2.24 -4.33
CA THR A 247 -6.19 2.30 -3.82
C THR A 247 -5.55 3.62 -4.24
N SER A 248 -5.81 4.05 -5.47
CA SER A 248 -5.63 5.40 -5.97
C SER A 248 -6.59 5.63 -7.16
N PRO A 249 -7.03 6.86 -7.41
CA PRO A 249 -7.76 7.17 -8.64
C PRO A 249 -6.96 6.82 -9.89
N PHE A 250 -5.62 7.01 -9.87
CA PHE A 250 -4.78 6.60 -10.99
C PHE A 250 -4.94 5.11 -11.32
N ASP A 251 -4.78 4.21 -10.34
CA ASP A 251 -4.90 2.76 -10.58
C ASP A 251 -6.31 2.38 -11.05
N TYR A 252 -7.32 3.09 -10.56
CA TYR A 252 -8.71 2.83 -10.91
C TYR A 252 -9.06 3.27 -12.33
N TYR A 253 -8.57 4.43 -12.80
CA TYR A 253 -8.91 5.04 -14.09
C TYR A 253 -7.86 4.83 -15.19
N SER A 254 -6.68 4.30 -14.89
CA SER A 254 -5.64 4.01 -15.89
C SER A 254 -6.06 2.92 -16.89
N TRP A 255 -7.16 2.21 -16.62
CA TRP A 255 -7.73 1.20 -17.51
C TRP A 255 -9.22 1.00 -17.24
N ASN A 256 -9.94 0.54 -18.25
CA ASN A 256 -11.34 0.13 -18.12
C ASN A 256 -11.58 -1.20 -18.87
N TYR A 257 -12.81 -1.71 -18.81
CA TYR A 257 -13.23 -2.83 -19.64
C TYR A 257 -13.74 -2.32 -20.99
N ALA A 258 -13.18 -2.81 -22.10
CA ALA A 258 -13.75 -2.65 -23.43
C ALA A 258 -15.07 -3.43 -23.54
N ASP A 259 -15.83 -3.23 -24.63
CA ASP A 259 -17.16 -3.85 -24.79
C ASP A 259 -17.09 -5.38 -24.92
N ASP A 260 -15.96 -5.91 -25.37
CA ASP A 260 -15.66 -7.34 -25.44
C ASP A 260 -15.18 -7.94 -24.10
N GLY A 261 -15.09 -7.13 -23.04
CA GLY A 261 -14.61 -7.54 -21.72
C GLY A 261 -13.09 -7.54 -21.57
N SER A 262 -12.34 -7.18 -22.59
CA SER A 262 -10.89 -7.02 -22.51
C SER A 262 -10.49 -5.78 -21.70
N LYS A 263 -9.24 -5.75 -21.22
CA LYS A 263 -8.70 -4.60 -20.54
C LYS A 263 -8.22 -3.55 -21.54
N ALA A 264 -8.85 -2.37 -21.52
CA ALA A 264 -8.43 -1.21 -22.31
C ALA A 264 -7.65 -0.23 -21.42
N VAL A 265 -6.40 0.06 -21.77
CA VAL A 265 -5.53 1.00 -21.05
C VAL A 265 -5.83 2.42 -21.51
N SER A 266 -5.94 3.34 -20.57
CA SER A 266 -6.14 4.77 -20.86
C SER A 266 -4.78 5.48 -21.01
N THR A 267 -4.83 6.71 -21.51
CA THR A 267 -3.66 7.59 -21.62
C THR A 267 -3.35 8.34 -20.32
N LEU A 268 -4.11 8.10 -19.24
CA LEU A 268 -3.91 8.72 -17.95
C LEU A 268 -2.51 8.39 -17.42
N GLN A 269 -1.77 9.41 -17.02
CA GLN A 269 -0.47 9.30 -16.37
C GLN A 269 -0.55 9.79 -14.92
N THR A 270 0.40 9.42 -14.10
CA THR A 270 0.42 9.78 -12.67
C THR A 270 0.58 11.29 -12.43
N ASP A 271 1.10 11.99 -13.40
CA ASP A 271 1.34 13.44 -13.42
C ASP A 271 0.41 14.18 -14.39
N THR A 272 -0.61 13.51 -14.94
CA THR A 272 -1.64 14.17 -15.73
C THR A 272 -2.27 15.27 -14.91
N ASP A 273 -2.32 16.48 -15.45
CA ASP A 273 -3.04 17.59 -14.85
C ASP A 273 -4.55 17.34 -14.95
N ILE A 274 -5.22 17.34 -13.80
CA ILE A 274 -6.62 16.99 -13.68
C ILE A 274 -7.40 18.07 -12.94
N GLU A 275 -8.66 18.29 -13.35
CA GLU A 275 -9.51 19.29 -12.74
C GLU A 275 -10.54 18.71 -11.79
N ASN A 276 -11.13 17.55 -12.13
CA ASN A 276 -12.21 16.96 -11.36
C ASN A 276 -12.36 15.46 -11.53
N LEU A 277 -13.05 14.85 -10.58
CA LEU A 277 -13.64 13.52 -10.65
C LEU A 277 -15.14 13.69 -10.72
N GLU A 278 -15.76 13.06 -11.70
CA GLU A 278 -17.19 13.10 -11.89
C GLU A 278 -17.80 11.72 -11.73
N TRP A 279 -18.98 11.67 -11.15
CA TRP A 279 -19.69 10.40 -11.05
C TRP A 279 -21.21 10.58 -11.02
N LEU A 280 -21.87 9.54 -11.43
CA LEU A 280 -23.27 9.31 -11.13
C LEU A 280 -23.44 7.87 -10.61
N MET A 281 -24.33 7.72 -9.65
CA MET A 281 -24.74 6.42 -9.17
C MET A 281 -25.76 5.82 -10.12
N VAL A 282 -25.58 4.56 -10.46
CA VAL A 282 -26.48 3.79 -11.32
C VAL A 282 -27.14 2.69 -10.49
N GLY A 283 -28.45 2.69 -10.42
CA GLY A 283 -29.23 1.56 -9.90
C GLY A 283 -29.44 0.53 -11.00
N ILE A 284 -29.10 -0.73 -10.70
CA ILE A 284 -29.20 -1.86 -11.63
C ILE A 284 -30.38 -2.74 -11.27
N ALA A 285 -31.21 -3.07 -12.26
CA ALA A 285 -32.28 -4.05 -12.14
C ALA A 285 -32.47 -4.78 -13.47
N ASN A 286 -32.85 -6.05 -13.44
CA ASN A 286 -33.04 -6.88 -14.64
C ASN A 286 -31.82 -6.87 -15.59
N ASN A 287 -30.60 -6.77 -15.04
CA ASN A 287 -29.32 -6.64 -15.79
C ASN A 287 -29.29 -5.42 -16.73
N ASP A 288 -29.93 -4.32 -16.34
CA ASP A 288 -29.92 -3.06 -17.08
C ASP A 288 -29.94 -1.85 -16.12
N TRP A 289 -29.67 -0.67 -16.65
CA TRP A 289 -29.78 0.59 -15.92
C TRP A 289 -31.24 0.91 -15.63
N ALA A 290 -31.63 0.87 -14.36
CA ALA A 290 -33.00 1.16 -13.92
C ALA A 290 -33.19 2.64 -13.54
N GLY A 291 -32.13 3.34 -13.23
CA GLY A 291 -32.13 4.76 -12.90
C GLY A 291 -30.77 5.28 -12.48
N THR A 292 -30.60 6.61 -12.50
CA THR A 292 -29.34 7.26 -12.13
C THR A 292 -29.57 8.38 -11.11
N SER A 293 -28.51 8.73 -10.37
CA SER A 293 -28.45 9.99 -9.65
C SER A 293 -28.18 11.16 -10.59
N SER A 294 -28.25 12.39 -10.07
CA SER A 294 -27.61 13.53 -10.71
C SER A 294 -26.10 13.33 -10.77
N ASN A 295 -25.45 13.98 -11.75
CA ASN A 295 -24.01 14.02 -11.83
C ASN A 295 -23.42 14.81 -10.66
N VAL A 296 -22.36 14.29 -10.06
CA VAL A 296 -21.58 14.95 -9.02
C VAL A 296 -20.20 15.29 -9.56
N VAL A 297 -19.76 16.51 -9.34
CA VAL A 297 -18.42 16.98 -9.72
C VAL A 297 -17.63 17.25 -8.47
N PHE A 298 -16.52 16.53 -8.29
CA PHE A 298 -15.63 16.64 -7.15
C PHE A 298 -14.27 17.15 -7.61
N LYS A 299 -13.85 18.30 -7.09
CA LYS A 299 -12.65 18.98 -7.56
C LYS A 299 -11.36 18.25 -7.19
N ALA A 300 -10.43 18.22 -8.14
CA ALA A 300 -9.08 17.78 -7.87
C ALA A 300 -8.36 18.77 -6.93
N GLY A 301 -7.52 18.23 -6.08
CA GLY A 301 -6.50 18.98 -5.37
C GLY A 301 -5.31 19.21 -6.31
N THR A 302 -4.62 20.32 -6.13
CA THR A 302 -3.27 20.43 -6.68
C THR A 302 -2.44 19.36 -5.95
N ALA A 303 -2.06 18.30 -6.64
CA ALA A 303 -1.05 17.40 -6.10
C ALA A 303 0.16 18.26 -5.75
N ALA A 304 0.77 18.02 -4.59
CA ALA A 304 2.11 18.55 -4.36
C ALA A 304 2.95 18.10 -5.55
N PRO A 305 3.65 19.01 -6.25
CA PRO A 305 4.46 18.60 -7.38
C PRO A 305 5.40 17.50 -6.89
N TYR A 306 5.50 16.43 -7.65
CA TYR A 306 6.48 15.41 -7.33
C TYR A 306 7.85 16.08 -7.31
N PRO A 307 8.73 15.72 -6.36
CA PRO A 307 10.11 16.18 -6.41
C PRO A 307 10.74 15.78 -7.74
N ASP A 308 11.64 16.62 -8.25
CA ASP A 308 12.41 16.28 -9.44
C ASP A 308 13.19 14.97 -9.21
N PRO A 309 13.27 14.11 -10.23
CA PRO A 309 14.04 12.89 -10.13
C PRO A 309 15.50 13.15 -9.77
N THR A 310 16.01 12.45 -8.76
CA THR A 310 17.38 12.59 -8.29
C THR A 310 18.21 11.33 -8.57
N PHE A 311 19.50 11.51 -8.80
CA PHE A 311 20.48 10.45 -8.88
C PHE A 311 21.48 10.57 -7.74
N SER A 312 21.81 9.46 -7.12
CA SER A 312 22.86 9.37 -6.12
C SER A 312 23.59 8.04 -6.21
N PHE A 313 24.78 7.98 -5.63
CA PHE A 313 25.53 6.74 -5.53
C PHE A 313 26.23 6.64 -4.16
N PHE A 314 26.51 5.44 -3.75
CA PHE A 314 27.22 5.15 -2.52
C PHE A 314 28.19 3.97 -2.74
N PRO A 315 29.41 4.02 -2.16
CA PRO A 315 29.97 5.14 -1.39
C PRO A 315 30.24 6.39 -2.23
N SER A 316 30.36 7.55 -1.60
CA SER A 316 30.58 8.84 -2.29
C SER A 316 31.98 8.98 -2.88
N LYS A 317 32.94 8.20 -2.38
CA LYS A 317 34.27 7.99 -2.94
C LYS A 317 34.39 6.50 -3.20
N ILE A 318 34.63 6.12 -4.44
CA ILE A 318 34.66 4.73 -4.87
C ILE A 318 36.04 4.34 -5.37
N SER A 319 36.44 3.12 -5.07
CA SER A 319 37.62 2.45 -5.63
C SER A 319 37.19 1.25 -6.47
N ALA A 320 38.14 0.65 -7.19
CA ALA A 320 37.89 -0.57 -7.96
C ALA A 320 37.48 -1.78 -7.09
N ASN A 321 37.71 -1.69 -5.76
CA ASN A 321 37.44 -2.77 -4.81
C ASN A 321 36.11 -2.63 -4.07
N ASP A 322 35.31 -1.61 -4.38
CA ASP A 322 34.08 -1.32 -3.67
C ASP A 322 32.84 -2.03 -4.25
N ILE A 323 31.82 -2.07 -3.45
CA ILE A 323 30.43 -2.36 -3.87
C ILE A 323 29.73 -1.02 -4.11
N LEU A 324 29.41 -0.73 -5.36
CA LEU A 324 28.74 0.49 -5.78
C LEU A 324 27.23 0.31 -5.76
N THR A 325 26.51 1.17 -5.07
CA THR A 325 25.05 1.28 -5.17
C THR A 325 24.68 2.54 -5.93
N LEU A 326 23.99 2.36 -7.05
CA LEU A 326 23.36 3.44 -7.81
C LEU A 326 21.91 3.57 -7.38
N THR A 327 21.43 4.77 -7.13
CA THR A 327 20.04 5.03 -6.74
C THR A 327 19.45 6.12 -7.65
N ARG A 328 18.30 5.83 -8.25
CA ARG A 328 17.45 6.81 -8.94
C ARG A 328 16.14 6.93 -8.15
N GLN A 329 15.91 8.09 -7.55
CA GLN A 329 14.70 8.39 -6.78
C GLN A 329 13.77 9.25 -7.62
N TYR A 330 12.45 9.02 -7.51
CA TYR A 330 11.41 9.63 -8.34
C TYR A 330 11.64 9.37 -9.83
N ASN A 331 11.79 8.10 -10.19
CA ASN A 331 12.23 7.57 -11.47
C ASN A 331 11.26 7.81 -12.66
N GLU A 332 10.79 9.03 -12.89
CA GLU A 332 9.87 9.39 -13.97
C GLU A 332 8.43 8.93 -13.75
N ARG A 333 8.13 8.24 -12.64
CA ARG A 333 6.76 7.85 -12.22
C ARG A 333 6.00 6.99 -13.20
N THR A 334 6.63 6.53 -14.25
CA THR A 334 6.06 5.64 -15.25
C THR A 334 6.30 4.18 -14.89
N ALA A 335 5.39 3.31 -15.30
CA ALA A 335 5.67 1.89 -15.35
C ALA A 335 6.84 1.67 -16.32
N GLY A 336 7.74 0.78 -15.98
CA GLY A 336 8.88 0.46 -16.83
C GLY A 336 10.12 0.19 -16.02
N THR A 337 11.08 -0.39 -16.69
CA THR A 337 12.36 -0.79 -16.11
C THR A 337 13.40 0.30 -16.38
N LEU A 338 14.19 0.65 -15.36
CA LEU A 338 15.41 1.40 -15.57
C LEU A 338 16.57 0.43 -15.77
N LYS A 339 17.39 0.68 -16.78
CA LYS A 339 18.62 -0.06 -17.09
C LYS A 339 19.82 0.82 -16.81
N TYR A 340 20.84 0.26 -16.21
CA TYR A 340 22.12 0.95 -16.07
C TYR A 340 23.16 0.38 -17.01
N THR A 341 24.06 1.25 -17.45
CA THR A 341 25.28 0.91 -18.17
C THR A 341 26.45 1.57 -17.45
N ILE A 342 27.46 0.80 -17.10
CA ILE A 342 28.73 1.31 -16.57
C ILE A 342 29.80 0.97 -17.59
N SER A 343 30.54 1.97 -18.03
CA SER A 343 31.64 1.79 -19.00
C SER A 343 32.92 2.47 -18.55
N THR A 344 34.02 1.85 -18.93
CA THR A 344 35.40 2.41 -18.94
C THR A 344 35.88 2.50 -20.37
N ALA A 345 37.12 2.89 -20.57
CA ALA A 345 37.73 2.93 -21.93
C ALA A 345 37.74 1.55 -22.62
N SER A 346 37.76 0.45 -21.87
CA SER A 346 37.93 -0.92 -22.40
C SER A 346 36.75 -1.88 -22.13
N GLN A 347 35.82 -1.52 -21.26
CA GLN A 347 34.78 -2.42 -20.77
C GLN A 347 33.43 -1.75 -20.61
N THR A 348 32.37 -2.53 -20.80
CA THR A 348 30.99 -2.10 -20.53
C THR A 348 30.23 -3.23 -19.84
N ILE A 349 29.56 -2.91 -18.74
CA ILE A 349 28.59 -3.80 -18.09
C ILE A 349 27.23 -3.14 -18.08
N GLN A 350 26.18 -3.95 -18.07
CA GLN A 350 24.80 -3.51 -18.08
C GLN A 350 23.98 -4.33 -17.09
N GLY A 351 22.91 -3.75 -16.57
CA GLY A 351 21.97 -4.44 -15.74
C GLY A 351 20.70 -3.63 -15.54
N THR A 352 19.81 -4.17 -14.71
CA THR A 352 18.51 -3.59 -14.38
C THR A 352 18.56 -3.01 -12.97
N MET A 353 17.90 -1.88 -12.76
CA MET A 353 17.69 -1.30 -11.44
C MET A 353 16.41 -1.86 -10.83
N GLU A 354 16.51 -2.41 -9.61
CA GLU A 354 15.40 -2.98 -8.87
C GLU A 354 14.73 -1.95 -7.96
N GLY A 355 13.44 -2.17 -7.62
CA GLY A 355 12.70 -1.30 -6.70
C GLY A 355 11.33 -0.90 -7.22
N THR A 356 10.79 0.18 -6.65
CA THR A 356 9.48 0.74 -7.02
C THR A 356 9.63 1.77 -8.16
N ARG A 357 8.50 2.24 -8.69
CA ARG A 357 8.50 3.33 -9.68
C ARG A 357 9.04 4.66 -9.12
N ASP A 358 8.97 4.85 -7.80
CA ASP A 358 9.41 6.10 -7.16
C ASP A 358 10.89 6.05 -6.74
N LYS A 359 11.44 4.83 -6.60
CA LYS A 359 12.84 4.64 -6.24
C LYS A 359 13.36 3.32 -6.77
N ARG A 360 14.47 3.37 -7.49
CA ARG A 360 15.16 2.17 -7.99
C ARG A 360 16.63 2.23 -7.66
N ALA A 361 17.21 1.06 -7.42
CA ALA A 361 18.62 0.92 -7.10
C ALA A 361 19.24 -0.29 -7.81
N ALA A 362 20.54 -0.22 -8.00
CA ALA A 362 21.36 -1.34 -8.44
C ALA A 362 22.60 -1.41 -7.58
N THR A 363 22.95 -2.61 -7.14
CA THR A 363 24.18 -2.88 -6.38
C THR A 363 25.13 -3.66 -7.27
N ILE A 364 26.31 -3.10 -7.49
CA ILE A 364 27.32 -3.60 -8.44
C ILE A 364 28.63 -3.87 -7.67
N ASN A 365 29.12 -5.09 -7.74
CA ASN A 365 30.43 -5.42 -7.22
C ASN A 365 31.50 -5.00 -8.24
N LEU A 366 32.21 -3.89 -7.96
CA LEU A 366 33.23 -3.35 -8.87
C LEU A 366 34.42 -4.28 -9.01
N MET A 367 34.75 -5.09 -8.01
CA MET A 367 35.82 -6.09 -8.10
C MET A 367 35.58 -7.14 -9.20
N SER A 368 34.32 -7.33 -9.58
CA SER A 368 33.97 -8.28 -10.66
C SER A 368 34.21 -7.72 -12.07
N ILE A 369 34.58 -6.44 -12.19
CA ILE A 369 34.85 -5.81 -13.46
C ILE A 369 36.34 -5.89 -13.78
N PRO A 370 36.77 -6.67 -14.79
CA PRO A 370 38.18 -6.82 -15.11
C PRO A 370 38.85 -5.47 -15.42
N GLU A 371 40.08 -5.30 -14.97
CA GLU A 371 40.92 -4.12 -15.25
C GLU A 371 40.38 -2.77 -14.75
N LEU A 372 39.33 -2.76 -13.90
CA LEU A 372 38.80 -1.51 -13.36
C LEU A 372 39.84 -0.74 -12.53
N ASN A 373 40.81 -1.47 -11.91
CA ASN A 373 41.93 -0.91 -11.17
C ASN A 373 42.87 -0.04 -12.04
N LYS A 374 42.77 -0.11 -13.37
CA LYS A 374 43.49 0.73 -14.31
C LYS A 374 42.70 1.96 -14.77
N ALA A 375 41.43 2.05 -14.43
CA ALA A 375 40.58 3.15 -14.79
C ALA A 375 40.65 4.26 -13.73
N THR A 376 40.55 5.49 -14.17
CA THR A 376 40.51 6.68 -13.31
C THR A 376 39.08 7.17 -13.07
N GLU A 377 38.13 6.70 -13.88
CA GLU A 377 36.71 7.01 -13.77
C GLU A 377 35.85 5.90 -14.37
N ILE A 378 34.59 5.88 -13.99
CA ILE A 378 33.53 5.09 -14.66
C ILE A 378 32.50 6.05 -15.25
N HIS A 379 32.01 5.74 -16.44
CA HIS A 379 30.89 6.43 -17.05
C HIS A 379 29.60 5.66 -16.75
N VAL A 380 28.63 6.32 -16.10
CA VAL A 380 27.36 5.73 -15.69
C VAL A 380 26.24 6.36 -16.49
N VAL A 381 25.50 5.53 -17.21
CA VAL A 381 24.29 5.92 -17.94
C VAL A 381 23.12 5.12 -17.39
N ILE A 382 22.01 5.78 -17.09
CA ILE A 382 20.74 5.13 -16.74
C ILE A 382 19.72 5.51 -17.81
N SER A 383 19.01 4.52 -18.35
CA SER A 383 18.05 4.68 -19.44
C SER A 383 16.72 4.02 -19.11
N LYS A 384 15.63 4.56 -19.65
CA LYS A 384 14.32 3.91 -19.73
C LYS A 384 14.33 2.77 -20.76
N GLU A 385 13.25 1.98 -20.80
CA GLU A 385 13.11 0.88 -21.77
C GLU A 385 13.09 1.36 -23.23
N ASP A 386 12.60 2.57 -23.49
CA ASP A 386 12.57 3.20 -24.80
C ASP A 386 13.93 3.76 -25.26
N GLY A 387 14.96 3.63 -24.40
CA GLY A 387 16.31 4.14 -24.66
C GLY A 387 16.54 5.59 -24.25
N GLN A 388 15.53 6.30 -23.74
CA GLN A 388 15.70 7.65 -23.22
C GLN A 388 16.67 7.62 -22.02
N GLN A 389 17.76 8.37 -22.13
CA GLN A 389 18.72 8.53 -21.04
C GLN A 389 18.17 9.51 -19.98
N VAL A 390 18.19 9.08 -18.72
CA VAL A 390 17.75 9.87 -17.55
C VAL A 390 18.89 10.23 -16.62
N VAL A 391 20.04 9.58 -16.76
CA VAL A 391 21.31 9.92 -16.10
C VAL A 391 22.43 9.67 -17.10
N ASP A 392 23.35 10.60 -17.20
CA ASP A 392 24.62 10.48 -17.91
C ASP A 392 25.68 11.21 -17.09
N THR A 393 26.56 10.46 -16.43
CA THR A 393 27.53 11.04 -15.51
C THR A 393 28.83 10.24 -15.46
N ARG A 394 29.90 10.88 -15.02
CA ARG A 394 31.20 10.25 -14.79
C ARG A 394 31.52 10.32 -13.31
N ILE A 395 31.95 9.19 -12.75
CA ILE A 395 32.30 9.06 -11.34
C ILE A 395 33.80 8.72 -11.26
N PRO A 396 34.61 9.58 -10.63
CA PRO A 396 36.04 9.32 -10.48
C PRO A 396 36.28 8.15 -9.52
N LEU A 397 37.28 7.33 -9.85
CA LEU A 397 37.78 6.27 -8.99
C LEU A 397 38.96 6.78 -8.15
N VAL A 398 38.92 6.47 -6.87
CA VAL A 398 40.07 6.69 -5.99
C VAL A 398 41.08 5.60 -6.26
N VAL A 399 42.28 5.99 -6.62
CA VAL A 399 43.43 5.08 -6.74
C VAL A 399 43.92 4.82 -5.30
N GLU A 400 43.80 3.59 -4.82
CA GLU A 400 44.44 3.19 -3.56
C GLU A 400 45.95 3.17 -3.79
N ASP A 401 46.68 4.01 -3.08
CA ASP A 401 48.14 3.93 -3.06
C ASP A 401 48.54 2.54 -2.56
N GLN A 402 49.11 1.75 -3.43
CA GLN A 402 49.71 0.47 -3.06
C GLN A 402 50.96 0.76 -2.20
N ASN A 403 50.76 0.86 -0.91
CA ASN A 403 51.87 0.85 0.06
C ASN A 403 52.30 -0.59 0.37
#